data_c0a5c455ebb6a58da5797107f2368cb0
#
_entry.id   c0a5c455ebb6a58da5797107f2368cb0
#
_cell.length_a   1.000
_cell.length_b   1.000
_cell.length_c   1.000
_cell.angle_alpha   90.00
_cell.angle_beta   90.00
_cell.angle_gamma   90.00
#
_symmetry.space_group_name_H-M   'P 1'
#
loop_
_entity.id
_entity.type
_entity.pdbx_description
1 polymer ?
#
loop_
_entity_poly.entity_id
_entity_poly.type
_entity_poly.pdbx_seq_one_letter_code
_entity_poly.pdbx_strand_id
1 'polypeptide(L)'
;MRRLANTALALLAPIALGGCMSVTGSGRDMXPTETSLAYFPKRTQTQVLLQQLPAPQRQVAVAVYGFSDQTGQFKPTEAGQTLSRAVTQGASSMLVXALQDAGSRQWFTIVERERLDNLLKERQIISEMRKRYLGEETTNPQALPALLFAGVLLEGGIVGYDTNTVTGGAGAAFLGIGGRTEYRQDTVTVYLRAVSVRTGEVLTTVTASKTIASRAIGASAYKFVAFKELLEFEAGXTSNEPDQVALQQAVEKATFGLIMEGVDLNLWQFADVQAAEPLMELYRNERDGIYEARDVQRAVRKAGSLSDLRIIEQEEENEGT
;
A
#
# COMPACT_ATOMS: atom_id res chain seq x y z
N MET A 1 65.46 48.45 -51.04
CA MET A 1 64.61 47.70 -51.99
C MET A 1 63.97 46.50 -51.29
N ARG A 2 62.69 46.31 -51.57
CA ARG A 2 61.85 45.21 -51.22
C ARG A 2 61.41 44.99 -49.76
N ARG A 3 60.18 45.34 -49.58
CA ARG A 3 59.32 45.11 -48.46
C ARG A 3 58.95 43.63 -48.38
N LEU A 4 58.89 43.08 -47.20
CA LEU A 4 58.15 41.85 -46.93
C LEU A 4 57.15 42.16 -45.83
N ALA A 5 55.89 42.16 -46.21
CA ALA A 5 54.76 42.29 -45.32
C ALA A 5 54.47 40.93 -44.63
N ASN A 6 54.56 40.96 -43.33
CA ASN A 6 54.08 39.80 -42.54
C ASN A 6 52.58 39.95 -42.26
N THR A 7 51.79 39.20 -42.95
CA THR A 7 50.35 39.03 -42.61
C THR A 7 50.23 37.97 -41.51
N ALA A 8 49.98 38.40 -40.32
CA ALA A 8 49.62 37.50 -39.23
C ALA A 8 48.15 37.06 -39.44
N LEU A 9 48.00 35.81 -39.81
CA LEU A 9 46.69 35.17 -39.94
C LEU A 9 46.27 34.74 -38.54
N ALA A 10 45.35 35.48 -37.93
CA ALA A 10 44.75 35.11 -36.68
C ALA A 10 43.72 33.99 -36.92
N LEU A 11 44.07 32.76 -36.61
CA LEU A 11 43.12 31.62 -36.58
C LEU A 11 42.22 31.77 -35.36
N LEU A 12 41.03 32.31 -35.58
CA LEU A 12 39.92 32.23 -34.61
C LEU A 12 39.34 30.82 -34.68
N ALA A 13 39.78 29.96 -33.77
CA ALA A 13 39.13 28.65 -33.57
C ALA A 13 37.78 28.87 -32.88
N PRO A 14 36.67 28.43 -33.46
CA PRO A 14 35.40 28.46 -32.71
C PRO A 14 35.47 27.42 -31.60
N ILE A 15 35.49 27.88 -30.36
CA ILE A 15 35.29 26.96 -29.22
C ILE A 15 33.81 26.56 -29.29
N ALA A 16 33.57 25.42 -29.94
CA ALA A 16 32.30 24.77 -29.87
C ALA A 16 32.14 24.30 -28.41
N LEU A 17 31.43 25.06 -27.62
CA LEU A 17 30.90 24.58 -26.34
C LEU A 17 29.86 23.50 -26.64
N GLY A 18 30.35 22.35 -27.04
CA GLY A 18 29.55 21.14 -27.03
C GLY A 18 29.35 20.72 -25.60
N GLY A 19 28.40 21.35 -24.93
CA GLY A 19 27.90 20.86 -23.68
C GLY A 19 27.13 19.61 -23.95
N CYS A 20 27.84 18.49 -24.16
CA CYS A 20 27.23 17.19 -24.01
C CYS A 20 26.93 17.02 -22.53
N MET A 21 25.80 17.52 -22.10
CA MET A 21 25.19 17.04 -20.90
C MET A 21 24.85 15.57 -21.17
N SER A 22 25.82 14.70 -20.95
CA SER A 22 25.53 13.29 -20.84
C SER A 22 24.69 13.13 -19.56
N VAL A 23 23.40 13.24 -19.74
CA VAL A 23 22.45 12.82 -18.71
C VAL A 23 22.56 11.30 -18.67
N THR A 24 23.61 10.81 -18.01
CA THR A 24 23.69 9.42 -17.62
C THR A 24 22.86 9.20 -16.36
N GLY A 25 21.67 9.73 -16.38
CA GLY A 25 20.66 9.35 -15.41
C GLY A 25 20.01 8.08 -15.92
N SER A 26 20.30 6.97 -15.29
CA SER A 26 19.59 5.72 -15.52
C SER A 26 18.15 5.79 -15.00
N GLY A 27 17.74 6.93 -14.45
CA GLY A 27 16.35 7.21 -14.19
C GLY A 27 15.69 7.61 -15.50
N ARG A 28 14.90 6.76 -16.06
CA ARG A 28 13.97 7.12 -17.12
C ARG A 28 12.90 8.05 -16.53
N ASP A 29 13.32 9.26 -16.25
CA ASP A 29 12.35 10.31 -15.95
C ASP A 29 11.66 10.62 -17.27
N MET A 30 10.60 9.94 -17.53
CA MET A 30 9.89 10.01 -18.80
C MET A 30 9.30 11.39 -19.03
N UNK A 31 9.67 11.89 -19.94
CA UNK A 31 9.21 12.90 -20.29
C UNK A 31 7.91 12.69 -20.40
N PRO A 32 7.10 13.67 -20.27
CA PRO A 32 5.66 13.52 -20.34
C PRO A 32 5.12 12.97 -21.66
N THR A 33 5.96 13.01 -22.67
CA THR A 33 5.62 12.50 -24.00
C THR A 33 5.89 10.99 -24.15
N GLU A 34 6.59 10.37 -23.21
CA GLU A 34 6.82 8.92 -23.26
C GLU A 34 5.60 8.18 -22.73
N THR A 35 5.08 7.28 -23.53
CA THR A 35 4.00 6.39 -23.12
C THR A 35 4.59 5.02 -22.78
N SER A 36 4.27 4.53 -21.61
CA SER A 36 4.65 3.17 -21.22
C SER A 36 3.52 2.21 -21.53
N LEU A 37 3.87 0.95 -21.77
CA LEU A 37 2.87 -0.11 -21.85
C LEU A 37 2.23 -0.31 -20.48
N ALA A 38 0.97 -0.72 -20.47
CA ALA A 38 0.29 -1.07 -19.22
C ALA A 38 1.06 -2.22 -18.54
N TYR A 39 1.16 -2.16 -17.22
CA TYR A 39 1.92 -3.13 -16.44
C TYR A 39 1.18 -3.49 -15.15
N PHE A 40 1.52 -4.62 -14.59
CA PHE A 40 1.07 -5.00 -13.25
C PHE A 40 2.00 -4.38 -12.21
N PRO A 41 1.47 -3.63 -11.24
CA PRO A 41 2.32 -3.04 -10.20
C PRO A 41 3.08 -4.12 -9.43
N LYS A 42 4.26 -3.78 -8.95
CA LYS A 42 5.03 -4.67 -8.07
C LYS A 42 4.28 -4.85 -6.76
N ARG A 43 4.33 -6.07 -6.23
CA ARG A 43 3.73 -6.37 -4.93
C ARG A 43 4.45 -5.57 -3.84
N THR A 44 3.65 -5.04 -2.91
CA THR A 44 4.20 -4.39 -1.73
C THR A 44 4.75 -5.44 -0.75
N GLN A 45 5.59 -5.01 0.17
CA GLN A 45 6.10 -5.92 1.23
C GLN A 45 4.95 -6.44 2.09
N THR A 46 3.97 -5.59 2.40
CA THR A 46 2.81 -5.97 3.20
C THR A 46 1.92 -6.98 2.46
N GLN A 47 1.77 -6.80 1.14
CA GLN A 47 1.03 -7.76 0.31
C GLN A 47 1.69 -9.15 0.34
N VAL A 48 3.03 -9.18 0.23
CA VAL A 48 3.77 -10.45 0.29
C VAL A 48 3.57 -11.11 1.67
N LEU A 49 3.63 -10.31 2.74
CA LEU A 49 3.38 -10.80 4.10
C LEU A 49 1.97 -11.37 4.24
N LEU A 50 0.95 -10.69 3.71
CA LEU A 50 -0.42 -11.19 3.72
C LEU A 50 -0.55 -12.52 2.98
N GLN A 51 0.08 -12.64 1.81
CA GLN A 51 0.01 -13.86 1.00
C GLN A 51 0.69 -15.04 1.68
N GLN A 52 1.71 -14.79 2.49
CA GLN A 52 2.45 -15.82 3.21
C GLN A 52 1.81 -16.24 4.55
N LEU A 53 0.71 -15.60 4.95
CA LEU A 53 0.04 -15.97 6.20
C LEU A 53 -0.30 -17.46 6.21
N PRO A 54 -0.03 -18.18 7.30
CA PRO A 54 -0.47 -19.56 7.44
C PRO A 54 -1.99 -19.67 7.30
N ALA A 55 -2.45 -20.81 6.83
CA ALA A 55 -3.87 -21.06 6.58
C ALA A 55 -4.69 -20.95 7.87
N PRO A 56 -5.94 -20.47 7.79
CA PRO A 56 -6.85 -20.54 8.94
C PRO A 56 -7.38 -21.94 9.13
N GLN A 57 -7.86 -22.23 10.32
CA GLN A 57 -8.55 -23.49 10.62
C GLN A 57 -9.79 -23.66 9.74
N ARG A 58 -10.47 -22.55 9.43
CA ARG A 58 -11.58 -22.52 8.47
C ARG A 58 -11.72 -21.10 7.92
N GLN A 59 -12.20 -21.00 6.69
CA GLN A 59 -12.46 -19.72 6.06
C GLN A 59 -13.56 -18.94 6.79
N VAL A 60 -13.40 -17.63 6.86
CA VAL A 60 -14.39 -16.73 7.46
C VAL A 60 -15.15 -16.03 6.34
N ALA A 61 -16.47 -16.14 6.36
CA ALA A 61 -17.33 -15.46 5.39
C ALA A 61 -17.50 -13.99 5.84
N VAL A 62 -17.00 -13.06 5.04
CA VAL A 62 -17.00 -11.62 5.35
C VAL A 62 -17.70 -10.83 4.26
N ALA A 63 -18.24 -9.69 4.63
CA ALA A 63 -18.80 -8.72 3.70
C ALA A 63 -18.23 -7.34 4.00
N VAL A 64 -17.76 -6.63 2.97
CA VAL A 64 -17.32 -5.24 3.07
C VAL A 64 -18.53 -4.35 2.77
N TYR A 65 -18.90 -3.50 3.73
CA TYR A 65 -20.06 -2.62 3.58
C TYR A 65 -19.68 -1.17 3.31
N GLY A 66 -18.73 -0.64 4.01
CA GLY A 66 -18.32 0.73 3.78
C GLY A 66 -16.84 0.91 4.09
N PHE A 67 -16.07 1.26 3.08
CA PHE A 67 -14.67 1.61 3.27
C PHE A 67 -14.36 2.80 2.36
N SER A 68 -14.52 4.00 2.91
CA SER A 68 -14.50 5.23 2.13
C SER A 68 -13.57 6.26 2.76
N ASP A 69 -13.30 7.32 1.98
CA ASP A 69 -12.56 8.48 2.46
C ASP A 69 -13.43 9.31 3.40
N GLN A 70 -13.02 9.41 4.66
CA GLN A 70 -13.69 10.19 5.70
C GLN A 70 -12.89 11.44 6.07
N THR A 71 -11.76 11.70 5.39
CA THR A 71 -10.92 12.87 5.69
C THR A 71 -11.55 14.18 5.18
N GLY A 72 -12.33 14.11 4.12
CA GLY A 72 -12.92 15.29 3.49
C GLY A 72 -11.90 16.18 2.78
N GLN A 73 -10.68 15.72 2.56
CA GLN A 73 -9.60 16.56 2.03
C GLN A 73 -9.58 16.59 0.52
N PHE A 74 -9.29 17.77 -0.03
CA PHE A 74 -9.13 18.02 -1.46
C PHE A 74 -7.68 18.39 -1.75
N LYS A 75 -7.25 18.13 -2.98
CA LYS A 75 -5.88 18.47 -3.42
C LYS A 75 -5.71 19.98 -3.44
N PRO A 76 -4.64 20.50 -2.82
CA PRO A 76 -4.34 21.92 -2.91
C PRO A 76 -3.89 22.28 -4.33
N THR A 77 -4.27 23.49 -4.79
CA THR A 77 -3.80 24.04 -6.06
C THR A 77 -3.48 25.50 -5.88
N GLU A 78 -2.57 26.01 -6.72
CA GLU A 78 -2.21 27.43 -6.74
C GLU A 78 -3.38 28.32 -7.20
N ALA A 79 -4.32 27.76 -7.94
CA ALA A 79 -5.45 28.48 -8.52
C ALA A 79 -6.72 28.44 -7.64
N GLY A 80 -6.63 27.93 -6.41
CA GLY A 80 -7.77 27.83 -5.51
C GLY A 80 -8.19 26.38 -5.25
N GLN A 81 -9.41 26.15 -4.81
CA GLN A 81 -9.87 24.80 -4.49
C GLN A 81 -10.18 24.00 -5.74
N THR A 82 -9.60 22.80 -5.83
CA THR A 82 -10.02 21.81 -6.83
C THR A 82 -11.06 20.89 -6.21
N LEU A 83 -11.90 20.33 -7.05
CA LEU A 83 -12.85 19.29 -6.64
C LEU A 83 -12.22 17.91 -6.60
N SER A 84 -10.91 17.81 -6.87
CA SER A 84 -10.19 16.53 -6.82
C SER A 84 -9.89 16.14 -5.37
N ARG A 85 -10.35 14.97 -4.98
CA ARG A 85 -10.07 14.41 -3.65
C ARG A 85 -8.58 14.16 -3.47
N ALA A 86 -8.05 14.43 -2.30
CA ALA A 86 -6.64 14.14 -1.97
C ALA A 86 -6.40 12.62 -1.92
N VAL A 87 -7.40 11.88 -1.49
CA VAL A 87 -7.32 10.43 -1.32
C VAL A 87 -8.19 9.74 -2.39
N THR A 88 -7.73 8.60 -2.91
CA THR A 88 -8.49 7.83 -3.89
C THR A 88 -9.82 7.33 -3.30
N GLN A 89 -10.84 7.28 -4.14
CA GLN A 89 -12.16 6.78 -3.76
C GLN A 89 -12.29 5.26 -3.97
N GLY A 90 -11.21 4.59 -4.40
CA GLY A 90 -11.17 3.15 -4.65
C GLY A 90 -10.76 2.29 -3.46
N ALA A 91 -10.85 2.80 -2.24
CA ALA A 91 -10.33 2.12 -1.05
C ALA A 91 -11.05 0.79 -0.73
N SER A 92 -12.35 0.69 -1.03
CA SER A 92 -13.09 -0.58 -0.87
C SER A 92 -12.48 -1.70 -1.72
N SER A 93 -12.11 -1.38 -2.96
CA SER A 93 -11.49 -2.37 -3.86
C SER A 93 -10.12 -2.79 -3.36
N MET A 94 -9.37 -1.87 -2.75
CA MET A 94 -8.08 -2.19 -2.13
C MET A 94 -8.27 -3.15 -0.94
N LEU A 95 -9.29 -2.92 -0.14
CA LEU A 95 -9.60 -3.80 0.99
C LEU A 95 -9.99 -5.20 0.49
N VAL A 96 -10.83 -5.30 -0.53
CA VAL A 96 -11.15 -6.59 -1.14
C VAL A 96 -9.89 -7.29 -1.66
N UNK A 97 -8.97 -6.53 -2.21
CA UNK A 97 -7.85 -7.01 -2.64
C UNK A 97 -7.11 -7.55 -1.61
N ALA A 98 -6.84 -6.88 -0.53
CA ALA A 98 -6.05 -7.35 0.63
C ALA A 98 -6.66 -8.60 1.29
N LEU A 99 -7.97 -8.61 1.47
CA LEU A 99 -8.66 -9.78 2.01
C LEU A 99 -8.46 -11.03 1.13
N GLN A 100 -8.43 -10.86 -0.20
CA GLN A 100 -8.18 -11.97 -1.12
C GLN A 100 -6.73 -12.44 -1.03
N ASP A 101 -5.80 -11.53 -0.79
CA ASP A 101 -4.38 -11.88 -0.66
C ASP A 101 -4.10 -12.68 0.61
N ALA A 102 -4.88 -12.50 1.67
CA ALA A 102 -4.66 -13.15 2.96
C ALA A 102 -4.59 -14.68 2.84
N GLY A 103 -3.38 -15.22 3.15
CA GLY A 103 -3.08 -16.65 3.03
C GLY A 103 -3.32 -17.21 1.64
N SER A 104 -3.08 -16.39 0.62
CA SER A 104 -3.30 -16.76 -0.79
C SER A 104 -4.72 -17.28 -1.01
N ARG A 105 -5.71 -16.50 -0.58
CA ARG A 105 -7.16 -16.73 -0.69
C ARG A 105 -7.72 -17.78 0.27
N GLN A 106 -6.96 -18.20 1.28
CA GLN A 106 -7.43 -19.23 2.21
C GLN A 106 -8.16 -18.66 3.42
N TRP A 107 -7.99 -17.35 3.73
CA TRP A 107 -8.56 -16.77 4.95
C TRP A 107 -10.04 -16.42 4.83
N PHE A 108 -10.43 -15.80 3.72
CA PHE A 108 -11.77 -15.22 3.65
C PHE A 108 -12.56 -15.68 2.43
N THR A 109 -13.84 -15.93 2.65
CA THR A 109 -14.85 -15.97 1.59
C THR A 109 -15.54 -14.61 1.58
N ILE A 110 -15.27 -13.79 0.57
CA ILE A 110 -15.78 -12.42 0.50
C ILE A 110 -17.10 -12.43 -0.26
N VAL A 111 -18.18 -11.98 0.38
CA VAL A 111 -19.48 -11.90 -0.25
C VAL A 111 -19.77 -10.47 -0.68
N GLU A 112 -20.29 -10.32 -1.89
CA GLU A 112 -20.59 -9.01 -2.49
C GLU A 112 -21.73 -8.33 -1.74
N ARG A 113 -21.48 -7.15 -1.22
CA ARG A 113 -22.50 -6.30 -0.55
C ARG A 113 -22.41 -4.84 -0.98
N GLU A 114 -21.29 -4.42 -1.57
CA GLU A 114 -21.14 -3.04 -2.03
C GLU A 114 -22.03 -2.74 -3.24
N ARG A 115 -22.17 -3.71 -4.14
CA ARG A 115 -23.01 -3.61 -5.32
C ARG A 115 -24.10 -4.68 -5.33
N LEU A 116 -24.69 -4.90 -4.16
CA LEU A 116 -25.71 -5.93 -3.98
C LEU A 116 -26.92 -5.72 -4.91
N ASP A 117 -27.30 -4.47 -5.17
CA ASP A 117 -28.42 -4.13 -6.07
C ASP A 117 -28.21 -4.74 -7.47
N ASN A 118 -27.01 -4.62 -8.02
CA ASN A 118 -26.70 -5.16 -9.35
C ASN A 118 -26.79 -6.69 -9.35
N LEU A 119 -26.29 -7.31 -8.29
CA LEU A 119 -26.34 -8.78 -8.13
C LEU A 119 -27.81 -9.25 -8.04
N LEU A 120 -28.61 -8.59 -7.23
CA LEU A 120 -30.03 -8.95 -7.06
C LEU A 120 -30.81 -8.73 -8.36
N LYS A 121 -30.52 -7.66 -9.09
CA LYS A 121 -31.13 -7.39 -10.39
C LYS A 121 -30.80 -8.49 -11.40
N GLU A 122 -29.55 -8.91 -11.47
CA GLU A 122 -29.12 -10.00 -12.37
C GLU A 122 -29.80 -11.31 -11.99
N ARG A 123 -29.89 -11.61 -10.68
CA ARG A 123 -30.60 -12.80 -10.21
C ARG A 123 -32.08 -12.76 -10.57
N GLN A 124 -32.72 -11.59 -10.52
CA GLN A 124 -34.11 -11.40 -10.93
C GLN A 124 -34.27 -11.67 -12.42
N ILE A 125 -33.36 -11.16 -13.26
CA ILE A 125 -33.36 -11.40 -14.71
C ILE A 125 -33.27 -12.90 -14.99
N ILE A 126 -32.34 -13.60 -14.33
CA ILE A 126 -32.18 -15.06 -14.50
C ILE A 126 -33.49 -15.79 -14.13
N SER A 127 -34.08 -15.43 -13.01
CA SER A 127 -35.35 -16.05 -12.55
C SER A 127 -36.48 -15.82 -13.57
N GLU A 128 -36.62 -14.59 -14.07
CA GLU A 128 -37.62 -14.24 -15.03
C GLU A 128 -37.43 -14.96 -16.39
N MET A 129 -36.18 -15.06 -16.85
CA MET A 129 -35.87 -15.79 -18.09
C MET A 129 -36.17 -17.29 -17.95
N ARG A 130 -35.84 -17.88 -16.83
CA ARG A 130 -36.10 -19.31 -16.57
C ARG A 130 -37.62 -19.57 -16.51
N LYS A 131 -38.37 -18.70 -15.84
CA LYS A 131 -39.82 -18.77 -15.80
C LYS A 131 -40.43 -18.70 -17.21
N ARG A 132 -39.97 -17.71 -18.00
CA ARG A 132 -40.55 -17.44 -19.33
C ARG A 132 -40.21 -18.53 -20.36
N TYR A 133 -38.97 -19.00 -20.38
CA TYR A 133 -38.48 -19.87 -21.44
C TYR A 133 -38.36 -21.33 -21.05
N LEU A 134 -38.29 -21.63 -19.75
CA LEU A 134 -38.18 -23.00 -19.26
C LEU A 134 -39.44 -23.46 -18.50
N GLY A 135 -40.41 -22.58 -18.31
CA GLY A 135 -41.66 -22.88 -17.61
C GLY A 135 -41.50 -23.14 -16.11
N GLU A 136 -40.42 -22.68 -15.49
CA GLU A 136 -40.21 -22.83 -14.06
C GLU A 136 -41.14 -21.91 -13.28
N GLU A 137 -42.05 -22.44 -12.49
CA GLU A 137 -42.86 -21.62 -11.57
C GLU A 137 -42.03 -21.05 -10.43
N THR A 138 -41.09 -21.85 -9.93
CA THR A 138 -40.09 -21.44 -8.94
C THR A 138 -38.70 -21.70 -9.51
N THR A 139 -37.79 -20.78 -9.30
CA THR A 139 -36.43 -20.90 -9.83
C THR A 139 -35.73 -22.11 -9.20
N ASN A 140 -35.15 -22.96 -10.05
CA ASN A 140 -34.41 -24.16 -9.61
C ASN A 140 -33.20 -23.71 -8.72
N PRO A 141 -33.14 -24.17 -7.45
CA PRO A 141 -32.05 -23.81 -6.56
C PRO A 141 -30.66 -24.29 -7.01
N GLN A 142 -30.59 -25.30 -7.87
CA GLN A 142 -29.31 -25.75 -8.42
C GLN A 142 -28.79 -24.75 -9.47
N ALA A 143 -29.69 -24.13 -10.23
CA ALA A 143 -29.32 -23.13 -11.23
C ALA A 143 -29.04 -21.77 -10.58
N LEU A 144 -29.76 -21.44 -9.51
CA LEU A 144 -29.61 -20.14 -8.84
C LEU A 144 -29.70 -20.38 -7.32
N PRO A 145 -28.60 -20.84 -6.71
CA PRO A 145 -28.60 -21.13 -5.26
C PRO A 145 -28.72 -19.86 -4.42
N ALA A 146 -29.06 -20.05 -3.15
CA ALA A 146 -29.13 -18.93 -2.19
C ALA A 146 -27.78 -18.22 -2.08
N LEU A 147 -27.82 -16.93 -1.86
CA LEU A 147 -26.62 -16.13 -1.62
C LEU A 147 -25.99 -16.56 -0.28
N LEU A 148 -24.67 -16.52 -0.25
CA LEU A 148 -23.92 -16.79 0.97
C LEU A 148 -24.20 -15.70 2.01
N PHE A 149 -24.22 -16.09 3.26
CA PHE A 149 -24.29 -15.18 4.39
C PHE A 149 -22.88 -14.80 4.86
N ALA A 150 -22.68 -13.53 5.18
CA ALA A 150 -21.47 -13.11 5.88
C ALA A 150 -21.65 -13.38 7.38
N GLY A 151 -20.64 -13.91 8.02
CA GLY A 151 -20.60 -14.04 9.48
C GLY A 151 -20.12 -12.77 10.14
N VAL A 152 -19.29 -12.00 9.42
CA VAL A 152 -18.67 -10.77 9.88
C VAL A 152 -18.85 -9.69 8.83
N LEU A 153 -19.27 -8.51 9.28
CA LEU A 153 -19.24 -7.30 8.47
C LEU A 153 -17.92 -6.58 8.70
N LEU A 154 -17.31 -6.11 7.62
CA LEU A 154 -16.12 -5.27 7.67
C LEU A 154 -16.50 -3.87 7.22
N GLU A 155 -16.20 -2.90 8.08
CA GLU A 155 -16.44 -1.49 7.84
C GLU A 155 -15.20 -0.71 8.22
N GLY A 156 -15.00 0.44 7.59
CA GLY A 156 -13.84 1.25 7.90
C GLY A 156 -13.70 2.43 7.00
N GLY A 157 -12.49 2.93 6.94
CA GLY A 157 -12.22 4.06 6.06
C GLY A 157 -10.87 4.70 6.31
N ILE A 158 -10.63 5.73 5.53
CA ILE A 158 -9.45 6.57 5.65
C ILE A 158 -9.84 7.73 6.56
N VAL A 159 -9.21 7.83 7.73
CA VAL A 159 -9.55 8.82 8.76
C VAL A 159 -8.50 9.90 8.91
N GLY A 160 -7.30 9.69 8.35
CA GLY A 160 -6.25 10.67 8.38
C GLY A 160 -5.50 10.74 7.05
N TYR A 161 -5.23 11.95 6.63
CA TYR A 161 -4.30 12.24 5.55
C TYR A 161 -3.59 13.53 5.92
N ASP A 162 -2.42 13.38 6.56
CA ASP A 162 -1.67 14.49 7.12
C ASP A 162 -0.46 14.78 6.27
N THR A 163 -0.29 16.04 5.90
CA THR A 163 0.86 16.52 5.12
C THR A 163 1.70 17.46 5.98
N ASN A 164 2.94 17.12 6.19
CA ASN A 164 3.91 17.95 6.90
C ASN A 164 5.08 18.28 6.00
N THR A 165 5.42 19.57 5.91
CA THR A 165 6.63 20.01 5.21
C THR A 165 7.74 20.18 6.24
N VAL A 166 8.77 19.36 6.12
CA VAL A 166 9.95 19.42 6.98
C VAL A 166 11.03 20.23 6.25
N THR A 167 11.23 21.46 6.70
CA THR A 167 12.30 22.33 6.17
C THR A 167 13.56 22.17 7.01
N GLY A 168 14.68 22.10 6.31
CA GLY A 168 16.02 21.83 6.80
C GLY A 168 16.39 22.18 8.24
N GLY A 169 16.36 21.18 9.10
CA GLY A 169 16.90 21.18 10.45
C GLY A 169 17.85 19.98 10.62
N ALA A 170 17.94 19.48 11.84
CA ALA A 170 18.82 18.35 12.19
C ALA A 170 18.60 17.09 11.31
N GLY A 171 17.40 16.94 10.74
CA GLY A 171 17.10 15.84 9.82
C GLY A 171 17.83 15.95 8.48
N ALA A 172 18.11 17.17 8.00
CA ALA A 172 18.82 17.35 6.74
C ALA A 172 20.31 17.01 6.89
N ALA A 173 20.88 17.28 8.06
CA ALA A 173 22.26 16.89 8.38
C ALA A 173 22.41 15.36 8.47
N PHE A 174 21.39 14.67 8.93
CA PHE A 174 21.36 13.22 9.04
C PHE A 174 21.36 12.54 7.66
N LEU A 175 20.87 13.23 6.64
CA LEU A 175 20.80 12.70 5.28
C LEU A 175 22.03 13.06 4.43
N GLY A 176 23.04 13.73 5.02
CA GLY A 176 24.30 14.03 4.35
C GLY A 176 24.21 15.01 3.17
N ILE A 177 23.07 15.68 3.03
CA ILE A 177 22.86 16.64 1.94
C ILE A 177 23.03 18.05 2.49
N GLY A 178 24.19 18.64 2.25
CA GLY A 178 24.47 20.03 2.60
C GLY A 178 23.72 20.97 1.66
N GLY A 179 22.51 21.35 2.04
CA GLY A 179 21.69 22.26 1.26
C GLY A 179 20.28 22.36 1.84
N ARG A 180 19.56 23.42 1.49
CA ARG A 180 18.15 23.58 1.86
C ARG A 180 17.31 22.58 1.07
N THR A 181 17.12 21.39 1.62
CA THR A 181 16.25 20.40 1.01
C THR A 181 14.94 20.37 1.79
N GLU A 182 13.86 20.63 1.11
CA GLU A 182 12.52 20.51 1.68
C GLU A 182 11.99 19.11 1.42
N TYR A 183 11.50 18.47 2.49
CA TYR A 183 10.82 17.20 2.43
C TYR A 183 9.37 17.40 2.80
N ARG A 184 8.50 16.78 2.06
CA ARG A 184 7.10 16.65 2.39
C ARG A 184 6.87 15.21 2.88
N GLN A 185 6.21 15.09 4.02
CA GLN A 185 5.78 13.79 4.56
C GLN A 185 4.27 13.73 4.52
N ASP A 186 3.75 12.70 3.87
CA ASP A 186 2.31 12.43 3.83
C ASP A 186 2.04 11.15 4.60
N THR A 187 1.15 11.22 5.58
CA THR A 187 0.76 10.06 6.41
C THR A 187 -0.71 9.76 6.17
N VAL A 188 -0.97 8.55 5.71
CA VAL A 188 -2.32 8.02 5.53
C VAL A 188 -2.64 7.14 6.73
N THR A 189 -3.81 7.34 7.34
CA THR A 189 -4.29 6.50 8.45
C THR A 189 -5.64 5.91 8.07
N VAL A 190 -5.74 4.59 8.23
CA VAL A 190 -6.97 3.84 7.99
C VAL A 190 -7.39 3.12 9.26
N TYR A 191 -8.69 2.91 9.42
CA TYR A 191 -9.21 2.01 10.42
C TYR A 191 -10.07 0.94 9.75
N LEU A 192 -10.14 -0.23 10.38
CA LEU A 192 -10.93 -1.36 9.93
C LEU A 192 -11.55 -2.03 11.15
N ARG A 193 -12.87 -2.17 11.16
CA ARG A 193 -13.57 -2.83 12.26
C ARG A 193 -14.37 -4.03 11.75
N ALA A 194 -14.45 -5.04 12.59
CA ALA A 194 -15.22 -6.25 12.36
C ALA A 194 -16.44 -6.26 13.27
N VAL A 195 -17.60 -6.51 12.68
CA VAL A 195 -18.89 -6.53 13.39
C VAL A 195 -19.55 -7.90 13.20
N SER A 196 -19.98 -8.52 14.27
CA SER A 196 -20.71 -9.77 14.22
C SER A 196 -22.10 -9.58 13.59
N VAL A 197 -22.38 -10.29 12.51
CA VAL A 197 -23.72 -10.25 11.91
C VAL A 197 -24.76 -10.84 12.86
N ARG A 198 -24.37 -11.83 13.66
CA ARG A 198 -25.27 -12.54 14.56
C ARG A 198 -25.72 -11.69 15.74
N THR A 199 -24.80 -10.90 16.32
CA THR A 199 -25.07 -10.15 17.56
C THR A 199 -25.10 -8.64 17.39
N GLY A 200 -24.53 -8.13 16.29
CA GLY A 200 -24.33 -6.68 16.12
C GLY A 200 -23.16 -6.12 16.93
N GLU A 201 -22.42 -6.98 17.62
CA GLU A 201 -21.29 -6.59 18.44
C GLU A 201 -20.09 -6.20 17.57
N VAL A 202 -19.42 -5.08 17.91
CA VAL A 202 -18.14 -4.74 17.30
C VAL A 202 -17.09 -5.64 17.94
N LEU A 203 -16.59 -6.59 17.17
CA LEU A 203 -15.66 -7.61 17.64
C LEU A 203 -14.28 -7.04 17.90
N THR A 204 -13.79 -6.20 16.98
CA THR A 204 -12.50 -5.55 17.09
C THR A 204 -12.41 -4.37 16.11
N THR A 205 -11.48 -3.46 16.38
CA THR A 205 -11.13 -2.36 15.49
C THR A 205 -9.60 -2.23 15.44
N VAL A 206 -9.07 -2.13 14.23
CA VAL A 206 -7.63 -2.00 14.00
C VAL A 206 -7.38 -0.70 13.26
N THR A 207 -6.32 0.00 13.63
CA THR A 207 -5.85 1.21 12.94
C THR A 207 -4.45 0.96 12.40
N ALA A 208 -4.20 1.39 11.18
CA ALA A 208 -2.88 1.29 10.57
C ALA A 208 -2.55 2.60 9.84
N SER A 209 -1.27 2.98 9.90
CA SER A 209 -0.79 4.19 9.23
C SER A 209 0.41 3.87 8.35
N LYS A 210 0.51 4.61 7.26
CA LYS A 210 1.68 4.56 6.37
C LYS A 210 2.14 5.97 6.07
N THR A 211 3.42 6.25 6.36
CA THR A 211 4.05 7.51 6.02
C THR A 211 4.91 7.32 4.77
N ILE A 212 4.79 8.24 3.82
CA ILE A 212 5.66 8.35 2.66
C ILE A 212 6.36 9.70 2.70
N ALA A 213 7.54 9.77 2.10
CA ALA A 213 8.31 11.01 2.02
C ALA A 213 8.54 11.36 0.57
N SER A 214 8.47 12.66 0.25
CA SER A 214 8.80 13.18 -1.06
C SER A 214 9.79 14.33 -0.92
N ARG A 215 10.72 14.44 -1.87
CA ARG A 215 11.75 15.47 -1.89
C ARG A 215 11.41 16.52 -2.96
N ALA A 216 11.63 17.78 -2.63
CA ALA A 216 11.50 18.85 -3.61
C ALA A 216 12.58 18.71 -4.69
N ILE A 217 12.17 18.70 -5.95
CA ILE A 217 13.08 18.64 -7.12
C ILE A 217 13.21 20.02 -7.77
N GLY A 218 12.34 20.94 -7.41
CA GLY A 218 12.32 22.31 -7.90
C GLY A 218 11.31 23.12 -7.12
N ALA A 219 11.06 24.33 -7.55
CA ALA A 219 10.21 25.27 -6.80
C ALA A 219 8.77 24.76 -6.57
N SER A 220 8.29 23.86 -7.39
CA SER A 220 6.89 23.40 -7.31
C SER A 220 6.70 21.89 -7.57
N ALA A 221 7.79 21.12 -7.65
CA ALA A 221 7.71 19.68 -7.94
C ALA A 221 8.36 18.87 -6.81
N TYR A 222 7.68 17.79 -6.39
CA TYR A 222 8.16 16.86 -5.38
C TYR A 222 8.29 15.47 -5.97
N LYS A 223 9.33 14.75 -5.57
CA LYS A 223 9.54 13.36 -5.95
C LYS A 223 9.49 12.50 -4.69
N PHE A 224 8.67 11.47 -4.70
CA PHE A 224 8.56 10.54 -3.58
C PHE A 224 9.84 9.73 -3.41
N VAL A 225 10.26 9.55 -2.18
CA VAL A 225 11.48 8.84 -1.81
C VAL A 225 11.09 7.79 -0.77
N ALA A 226 11.49 6.55 -1.00
CA ALA A 226 11.27 5.50 -0.03
C ALA A 226 12.05 5.82 1.26
N PHE A 227 11.41 5.65 2.40
CA PHE A 227 12.01 5.96 3.71
C PHE A 227 13.34 5.22 3.91
N LYS A 228 13.47 4.02 3.36
CA LYS A 228 14.69 3.25 3.38
C LYS A 228 15.84 3.92 2.61
N GLU A 229 15.52 4.55 1.47
CA GLU A 229 16.53 5.21 0.62
C GLU A 229 17.00 6.53 1.24
N LEU A 230 16.25 7.08 2.18
CA LEU A 230 16.70 8.22 2.99
C LEU A 230 17.80 7.80 3.98
N LEU A 231 17.83 6.53 4.37
CA LEU A 231 18.79 5.99 5.33
C LEU A 231 19.99 5.32 4.64
N GLU A 232 19.80 4.81 3.43
CA GLU A 232 20.85 4.14 2.66
C GLU A 232 20.98 4.82 1.30
N PHE A 233 22.00 5.66 1.14
CA PHE A 233 22.27 6.34 -0.12
C PHE A 233 22.93 5.37 -1.09
N GLU A 234 22.16 4.44 -1.63
CA GLU A 234 22.60 3.63 -2.75
C GLU A 234 21.89 4.10 -4.02
N ALA A 235 22.67 4.39 -5.04
CA ALA A 235 22.17 4.82 -6.34
C ALA A 235 21.32 3.70 -6.98
N GLY A 236 20.05 3.81 -6.84
CA GLY A 236 19.13 2.86 -7.49
C GLY A 236 17.69 3.34 -7.46
N UNK A 237 17.13 3.37 -8.42
CA UNK A 237 16.02 3.68 -8.68
C UNK A 237 15.15 4.00 -7.66
N THR A 238 15.04 5.04 -7.61
CA THR A 238 14.03 5.55 -6.72
C THR A 238 12.64 5.11 -7.18
N SER A 239 12.06 4.18 -6.51
CA SER A 239 10.66 3.85 -6.76
C SER A 239 9.79 5.01 -6.21
N ASN A 240 9.07 5.67 -7.08
CA ASN A 240 8.02 6.58 -6.66
C ASN A 240 6.95 5.77 -5.94
N GLU A 241 6.73 6.05 -4.66
CA GLU A 241 5.58 5.51 -3.94
C GLU A 241 4.48 6.57 -3.97
N PRO A 242 3.54 6.49 -4.90
CA PRO A 242 2.45 7.44 -4.93
C PRO A 242 1.51 7.25 -3.73
N ASP A 243 0.72 8.27 -3.43
CA ASP A 243 -0.26 8.24 -2.32
C ASP A 243 -1.14 6.98 -2.36
N GLN A 244 -1.44 6.50 -3.55
CA GLN A 244 -2.25 5.30 -3.74
C GLN A 244 -1.56 4.05 -3.19
N VAL A 245 -0.23 3.94 -3.37
CA VAL A 245 0.54 2.79 -2.84
C VAL A 245 0.63 2.89 -1.32
N ALA A 246 0.76 4.11 -0.78
CA ALA A 246 0.74 4.32 0.68
C ALA A 246 -0.59 3.86 1.28
N LEU A 247 -1.70 4.25 0.65
CA LEU A 247 -3.03 3.81 1.09
C LEU A 247 -3.17 2.29 0.99
N GLN A 248 -2.71 1.71 -0.13
CA GLN A 248 -2.74 0.25 -0.32
C GLN A 248 -2.00 -0.46 0.83
N GLN A 249 -0.79 -0.01 1.15
CA GLN A 249 0.00 -0.61 2.24
C GLN A 249 -0.68 -0.44 3.61
N ALA A 250 -1.32 0.71 3.86
CA ALA A 250 -2.06 0.93 5.10
C ALA A 250 -3.25 -0.02 5.21
N VAL A 251 -3.99 -0.23 4.11
CA VAL A 251 -5.13 -1.16 4.07
C VAL A 251 -4.66 -2.61 4.25
N GLU A 252 -3.57 -2.99 3.59
CA GLU A 252 -2.95 -4.31 3.74
C GLU A 252 -2.52 -4.56 5.19
N LYS A 253 -1.90 -3.55 5.82
CA LYS A 253 -1.47 -3.64 7.22
C LYS A 253 -2.67 -3.72 8.18
N ALA A 254 -3.74 -2.97 7.91
CA ALA A 254 -4.97 -3.05 8.71
C ALA A 254 -5.61 -4.45 8.57
N THR A 255 -5.59 -5.03 7.36
CA THR A 255 -6.10 -6.38 7.13
C THR A 255 -5.26 -7.42 7.89
N PHE A 256 -3.95 -7.29 7.83
CA PHE A 256 -3.03 -8.14 8.61
C PHE A 256 -3.35 -8.02 10.11
N GLY A 257 -3.43 -6.79 10.62
CA GLY A 257 -3.74 -6.54 12.03
C GLY A 257 -5.10 -7.11 12.44
N LEU A 258 -6.11 -7.01 11.58
CA LEU A 258 -7.44 -7.58 11.83
C LEU A 258 -7.37 -9.10 12.01
N ILE A 259 -6.58 -9.78 11.16
CA ILE A 259 -6.40 -11.24 11.25
C ILE A 259 -5.73 -11.60 12.58
N MET A 260 -4.64 -10.92 12.92
CA MET A 260 -3.89 -11.20 14.16
C MET A 260 -4.72 -10.90 15.41
N GLU A 261 -5.40 -9.75 15.43
CA GLU A 261 -6.26 -9.37 16.55
C GLU A 261 -7.40 -10.36 16.72
N GLY A 262 -7.99 -10.83 15.63
CA GLY A 262 -9.04 -11.84 15.67
C GLY A 262 -8.55 -13.17 16.21
N VAL A 263 -7.29 -13.53 15.95
CA VAL A 263 -6.67 -14.74 16.54
C VAL A 263 -6.48 -14.53 18.05
N ASP A 264 -5.95 -13.38 18.44
CA ASP A 264 -5.72 -13.04 19.85
C ASP A 264 -7.03 -13.04 20.67
N LEU A 265 -8.12 -12.61 20.04
CA LEU A 265 -9.46 -12.57 20.64
C LEU A 265 -10.24 -13.89 20.49
N ASN A 266 -9.64 -14.91 19.91
CA ASN A 266 -10.25 -16.23 19.65
C ASN A 266 -11.49 -16.16 18.74
N LEU A 267 -11.56 -15.22 17.83
CA LEU A 267 -12.64 -15.11 16.84
C LEU A 267 -12.44 -16.12 15.71
N TRP A 268 -11.19 -16.38 15.37
CA TRP A 268 -10.74 -17.39 14.42
C TRP A 268 -9.34 -17.85 14.80
N GLN A 269 -8.83 -18.89 14.16
CA GLN A 269 -7.53 -19.46 14.53
C GLN A 269 -6.77 -19.93 13.30
N PHE A 270 -5.45 -19.95 13.40
CA PHE A 270 -4.60 -20.62 12.42
C PHE A 270 -4.80 -22.14 12.49
N ALA A 271 -4.68 -22.80 11.35
CA ALA A 271 -4.70 -24.27 11.30
C ALA A 271 -3.51 -24.86 12.04
N ASP A 272 -2.36 -24.22 11.92
CA ASP A 272 -1.13 -24.58 12.66
C ASP A 272 -0.75 -23.40 13.56
N VAL A 273 -1.09 -23.53 14.83
CA VAL A 273 -0.86 -22.49 15.84
C VAL A 273 0.65 -22.33 16.10
N GLN A 274 1.39 -23.46 16.11
CA GLN A 274 2.83 -23.42 16.39
C GLN A 274 3.61 -22.72 15.27
N ALA A 275 3.23 -22.99 14.04
CA ALA A 275 3.86 -22.32 12.89
C ALA A 275 3.55 -20.81 12.85
N ALA A 276 2.41 -20.40 13.41
CA ALA A 276 1.99 -19.00 13.42
C ALA A 276 2.52 -18.20 14.62
N GLU A 277 3.02 -18.86 15.66
CA GLU A 277 3.41 -18.19 16.93
C GLU A 277 4.47 -17.08 16.73
N PRO A 278 5.54 -17.25 15.95
CA PRO A 278 6.49 -16.16 15.74
C PRO A 278 5.85 -14.92 15.11
N LEU A 279 4.89 -15.14 14.22
CA LEU A 279 4.16 -14.07 13.57
C LEU A 279 3.23 -13.35 14.56
N MET A 280 2.58 -14.11 15.45
CA MET A 280 1.73 -13.56 16.51
C MET A 280 2.56 -12.74 17.51
N GLU A 281 3.73 -13.23 17.87
CA GLU A 281 4.64 -12.53 18.76
C GLU A 281 5.13 -11.22 18.13
N LEU A 282 5.53 -11.26 16.86
CA LEU A 282 5.92 -10.06 16.13
C LEU A 282 4.78 -9.04 16.13
N TYR A 283 3.55 -9.49 15.88
CA TYR A 283 2.37 -8.62 15.88
C TYR A 283 2.12 -8.00 17.27
N ARG A 284 2.15 -8.81 18.34
CA ARG A 284 1.93 -8.33 19.71
C ARG A 284 2.98 -7.30 20.10
N ASN A 285 4.25 -7.57 19.82
CA ASN A 285 5.34 -6.66 20.14
C ASN A 285 5.22 -5.33 19.39
N GLU A 286 4.76 -5.36 18.13
CA GLU A 286 4.48 -4.14 17.38
C GLU A 286 3.27 -3.40 17.94
N ARG A 287 2.16 -4.11 18.18
CA ARG A 287 0.93 -3.54 18.73
C ARG A 287 1.16 -2.87 20.07
N ASP A 288 1.92 -3.51 20.93
CA ASP A 288 2.17 -3.05 22.31
C ASP A 288 3.32 -2.02 22.39
N GLY A 289 3.90 -1.65 21.24
CA GLY A 289 4.93 -0.62 21.15
C GLY A 289 6.32 -1.05 21.59
N ILE A 290 6.54 -2.36 21.74
CA ILE A 290 7.87 -2.92 22.05
C ILE A 290 8.78 -2.79 20.82
N TYR A 291 8.25 -3.10 19.64
CA TYR A 291 8.95 -2.92 18.37
C TYR A 291 8.40 -1.71 17.63
N GLU A 292 9.31 -0.91 17.09
CA GLU A 292 8.93 0.15 16.16
C GLU A 292 8.72 -0.45 14.76
N ALA A 293 7.99 0.27 13.90
CA ALA A 293 7.72 -0.17 12.54
C ALA A 293 8.99 -0.54 11.76
N ARG A 294 10.11 0.17 12.01
CA ARG A 294 11.40 -0.11 11.37
C ARG A 294 11.99 -1.46 11.80
N ASP A 295 11.75 -1.88 13.03
CA ASP A 295 12.25 -3.15 13.56
C ASP A 295 11.48 -4.31 12.95
N VAL A 296 10.15 -4.17 12.87
CA VAL A 296 9.28 -5.14 12.18
C VAL A 296 9.70 -5.29 10.71
N GLN A 297 9.95 -4.17 10.02
CA GLN A 297 10.40 -4.20 8.62
C GLN A 297 11.76 -4.91 8.48
N ARG A 298 12.64 -4.71 9.44
CA ARG A 298 13.96 -5.34 9.46
C ARG A 298 13.83 -6.86 9.65
N ALA A 299 13.03 -7.28 10.63
CA ALA A 299 12.77 -8.69 10.91
C ALA A 299 12.18 -9.41 9.69
N VAL A 300 11.12 -8.84 9.10
CA VAL A 300 10.45 -9.42 7.92
C VAL A 300 11.42 -9.55 6.73
N ARG A 301 12.28 -8.55 6.52
CA ARG A 301 13.25 -8.62 5.42
C ARG A 301 14.36 -9.64 5.67
N LYS A 302 14.85 -9.72 6.91
CA LYS A 302 15.92 -10.65 7.29
C LYS A 302 15.42 -12.10 7.18
N ALA A 303 14.18 -12.33 7.56
CA ALA A 303 13.60 -13.67 7.55
C ALA A 303 13.47 -14.26 6.13
N GLY A 304 13.15 -13.42 5.12
CA GLY A 304 12.91 -13.97 3.76
C GLY A 304 11.64 -14.81 3.66
N SER A 305 11.35 -15.59 4.68
CA SER A 305 10.12 -16.37 4.83
C SER A 305 9.67 -16.32 6.30
N LEU A 306 8.41 -16.65 6.55
CA LEU A 306 7.89 -16.67 7.92
C LEU A 306 8.55 -17.74 8.80
N SER A 307 9.03 -18.82 8.19
CA SER A 307 9.74 -19.88 8.93
C SER A 307 11.08 -19.42 9.49
N ASP A 308 11.68 -18.40 8.87
CA ASP A 308 13.00 -17.93 9.28
C ASP A 308 12.93 -16.93 10.44
N LEU A 309 11.74 -16.46 10.81
CA LEU A 309 11.56 -15.54 11.95
C LEU A 309 12.06 -16.16 13.25
N ARG A 310 11.84 -17.44 13.46
CA ARG A 310 12.31 -18.17 14.67
C ARG A 310 13.83 -18.17 14.81
N ILE A 311 14.53 -18.27 13.68
CA ILE A 311 16.01 -18.32 13.68
C ILE A 311 16.57 -16.96 14.15
N ILE A 312 15.94 -15.88 13.70
CA ILE A 312 16.38 -14.52 14.05
C ILE A 312 16.21 -14.26 15.56
N GLU A 313 15.08 -14.68 16.12
CA GLU A 313 14.82 -14.51 17.57
C GLU A 313 15.86 -15.25 18.42
N GLN A 314 16.19 -16.47 18.03
CA GLN A 314 17.18 -17.27 18.75
C GLN A 314 18.59 -16.67 18.69
N GLU A 315 18.95 -16.05 17.56
CA GLU A 315 20.25 -15.38 17.42
C GLU A 315 20.34 -14.14 18.32
N GLU A 316 19.30 -13.33 18.39
CA GLU A 316 19.28 -12.13 19.23
C GLU A 316 19.30 -12.48 20.73
N GLU A 317 18.64 -13.55 21.13
CA GLU A 317 18.66 -14.03 22.52
C GLU A 317 20.05 -14.54 22.91
N ASN A 318 20.77 -15.16 21.99
CA ASN A 318 22.12 -15.66 22.23
C ASN A 318 23.19 -14.54 22.22
N GLU A 319 22.99 -13.47 21.48
CA GLU A 319 23.90 -12.32 21.45
C GLU A 319 23.72 -11.39 22.67
N GLY A 320 22.58 -11.49 23.36
CA GLY A 320 22.27 -10.67 24.54
C GLY A 320 22.73 -11.26 25.87
N THR A 321 23.34 -12.46 25.88
CA THR A 321 23.90 -13.11 27.07
C THR A 321 25.40 -13.09 27.04
#